data_7850017a6fcdae7ca9b474dd205659c4
#
_entry.id   7850017a6fcdae7ca9b474dd205659c4
#
_cell.length_a   1.000
_cell.length_b   1.000
_cell.length_c   1.000
_cell.angle_alpha   90.00
_cell.angle_beta   90.00
_cell.angle_gamma   90.00
#
_symmetry.space_group_name_H-M   'P 1'
#
loop_
_entity.id
_entity.type
_entity.pdbx_description
1 polymer ?
#
loop_
_entity_poly.entity_id
_entity_poly.type
_entity_poly.pdbx_seq_one_letter_code
_entity_poly.pdbx_strand_id
1 'polypeptide(L)'
;MLRLLLSGRNNGRRPDKDRSYCPHDDIYNRLWSILGGPDCARGVRSVEVRLRVLVACEFSGIVRDAFIARGHDAMSCDLLPPESPGPHYTGSVFDILNDGWDMMIAHPPCTHLACSGAAWFEKKKKNGKQQNGIDFFMKLAEASINKICVENPVGIMSSLWRTPDQIIQPYYFGDEYQKTTCLWLKNLLKLKHIKVDDLFDKATHVNKGEMIKYASGKVMPKWYAESRGNGHLRSRTFQGIAKAMAEQWG
;
A
#
# COMPACT_ATOMS: atom_id res chain seq x y z
N MET A 1 -20.66 60.29 58.11
CA MET A 1 -19.41 60.09 58.86
C MET A 1 -18.81 58.73 58.46
N LEU A 2 -17.58 58.78 58.07
CA LEU A 2 -16.55 57.69 57.88
C LEU A 2 -16.92 56.49 56.98
N ARG A 3 -16.34 56.44 55.80
CA ARG A 3 -15.01 55.87 55.37
C ARG A 3 -14.67 54.49 55.93
N LEU A 4 -14.56 53.52 55.07
CA LEU A 4 -13.25 52.90 54.71
C LEU A 4 -13.33 51.93 53.58
N LEU A 5 -12.43 52.09 52.63
CA LEU A 5 -11.90 51.29 51.55
C LEU A 5 -11.44 49.89 51.98
N LEU A 6 -11.60 48.89 51.11
CA LEU A 6 -10.50 48.02 50.81
C LEU A 6 -10.73 47.34 49.46
N SER A 7 -9.71 47.41 48.65
CA SER A 7 -9.51 46.87 47.29
C SER A 7 -9.36 45.35 47.29
N GLY A 8 -10.05 44.70 46.40
CA GLY A 8 -9.77 43.29 46.04
C GLY A 8 -9.82 43.16 44.53
N ARG A 9 -8.64 42.95 43.92
CA ARG A 9 -8.47 42.74 42.48
C ARG A 9 -9.13 41.44 42.05
N ASN A 10 -10.12 41.56 41.18
CA ASN A 10 -10.76 40.42 40.53
C ASN A 10 -9.99 40.10 39.22
N ASN A 11 -9.20 39.04 39.23
CA ASN A 11 -8.55 38.50 38.04
C ASN A 11 -9.60 37.77 37.19
N GLY A 12 -10.13 38.49 36.22
CA GLY A 12 -11.03 37.91 35.20
C GLY A 12 -10.32 36.88 34.33
N ARG A 13 -10.62 35.61 34.54
CA ARG A 13 -10.42 34.57 33.53
C ARG A 13 -11.67 34.57 32.65
N ARG A 14 -11.48 34.85 31.35
CA ARG A 14 -12.52 34.67 30.34
C ARG A 14 -12.82 33.19 30.20
N PRO A 15 -14.07 32.75 30.06
CA PRO A 15 -14.40 31.39 29.74
C PRO A 15 -14.04 31.09 28.27
N ASP A 16 -13.30 30.01 28.07
CA ASP A 16 -12.93 29.42 26.78
C ASP A 16 -14.19 28.91 26.09
N LYS A 17 -14.53 29.49 24.94
CA LYS A 17 -15.76 29.21 24.18
C LYS A 17 -15.53 28.23 23.03
N ASP A 18 -14.75 27.19 23.21
CA ASP A 18 -14.62 26.13 22.18
C ASP A 18 -14.44 24.73 22.80
N ARG A 19 -15.47 24.26 23.48
CA ARG A 19 -15.68 22.82 23.64
C ARG A 19 -17.07 22.49 23.10
N SER A 20 -17.10 21.89 21.91
CA SER A 20 -18.27 21.25 21.37
C SER A 20 -18.74 20.15 22.34
N TYR A 21 -19.90 20.38 22.96
CA TYR A 21 -20.59 19.45 23.85
C TYR A 21 -21.05 18.23 23.06
N CYS A 22 -20.50 17.07 23.37
CA CYS A 22 -20.91 15.79 22.82
C CYS A 22 -21.87 15.14 23.82
N PRO A 23 -23.16 14.91 23.47
CA PRO A 23 -24.16 14.35 24.41
C PRO A 23 -23.89 12.93 24.89
N HIS A 24 -22.91 12.25 24.33
CA HIS A 24 -22.53 10.87 24.72
C HIS A 24 -21.65 10.79 25.96
N ASP A 25 -21.06 11.89 26.42
CA ASP A 25 -20.12 11.87 27.55
C ASP A 25 -20.82 11.71 28.91
N ASP A 26 -22.09 12.10 29.03
CA ASP A 26 -22.83 12.01 30.29
C ASP A 26 -23.29 10.59 30.65
N ILE A 27 -23.56 9.75 29.66
CA ILE A 27 -23.93 8.33 29.91
C ILE A 27 -22.70 7.54 30.30
N TYR A 28 -21.57 7.84 29.68
CA TYR A 28 -20.29 7.19 29.96
C TYR A 28 -19.81 7.51 31.38
N ASN A 29 -19.87 8.77 31.77
CA ASN A 29 -19.47 9.22 33.11
C ASN A 29 -20.40 8.73 34.24
N ARG A 30 -21.70 8.52 33.97
CA ARG A 30 -22.63 7.96 34.94
C ARG A 30 -22.44 6.45 35.16
N LEU A 31 -22.13 5.68 34.10
CA LEU A 31 -21.78 4.27 34.22
C LEU A 31 -20.45 4.07 34.96
N TRP A 32 -19.52 4.99 34.79
CA TRP A 32 -18.20 4.95 35.41
C TRP A 32 -18.24 5.18 36.94
N SER A 33 -19.13 6.06 37.40
CA SER A 33 -19.32 6.32 38.85
C SER A 33 -20.01 5.18 39.61
N ILE A 34 -20.69 4.26 38.92
CA ILE A 34 -21.38 3.12 39.53
C ILE A 34 -20.47 1.90 39.69
N LEU A 35 -19.40 1.81 38.88
CA LEU A 35 -18.49 0.66 38.86
C LEU A 35 -17.21 0.83 39.68
N GLY A 36 -17.08 1.93 40.46
CA GLY A 36 -16.19 2.13 41.61
C GLY A 36 -14.77 1.61 41.46
N GLY A 37 -13.93 2.18 40.59
CA GLY A 37 -12.51 1.80 40.57
C GLY A 37 -11.58 2.89 40.06
N PRO A 38 -10.57 3.33 40.84
CA PRO A 38 -9.62 4.35 40.44
C PRO A 38 -8.43 3.87 39.60
N ASP A 39 -8.46 2.67 39.03
CA ASP A 39 -7.28 2.04 38.41
C ASP A 39 -7.48 1.53 36.97
N CYS A 40 -8.21 2.24 36.11
CA CYS A 40 -8.30 1.91 34.68
C CYS A 40 -7.67 2.93 33.72
N ALA A 41 -6.64 3.63 34.15
CA ALA A 41 -5.72 4.33 33.26
C ALA A 41 -4.64 3.42 32.66
N ARG A 42 -4.85 2.09 32.66
CA ARG A 42 -4.07 1.18 31.81
C ARG A 42 -4.66 1.27 30.40
N GLY A 43 -3.90 1.97 29.53
CA GLY A 43 -4.25 2.23 28.15
C GLY A 43 -4.93 1.03 27.49
N VAL A 44 -6.09 1.27 26.88
CA VAL A 44 -6.64 0.36 25.87
C VAL A 44 -5.57 0.23 24.80
N ARG A 45 -4.71 -0.79 24.91
CA ARG A 45 -3.88 -1.21 23.81
C ARG A 45 -4.89 -1.58 22.72
N SER A 46 -4.94 -0.79 21.66
CA SER A 46 -5.59 -1.21 20.43
C SER A 46 -5.05 -2.61 20.16
N VAL A 47 -5.92 -3.61 20.15
CA VAL A 47 -5.53 -4.95 19.72
C VAL A 47 -5.21 -4.78 18.24
N GLU A 48 -3.93 -4.62 17.91
CA GLU A 48 -3.49 -4.63 16.52
C GLU A 48 -3.85 -6.03 15.98
N VAL A 49 -4.79 -6.06 15.06
CA VAL A 49 -5.26 -7.30 14.46
C VAL A 49 -4.12 -7.85 13.60
N ARG A 50 -3.55 -8.97 14.03
CA ARG A 50 -2.51 -9.65 13.27
C ARG A 50 -3.14 -10.36 12.07
N LEU A 51 -2.85 -9.89 10.85
CA LEU A 51 -3.33 -10.47 9.61
C LEU A 51 -2.39 -11.59 9.12
N ARG A 52 -2.98 -12.60 8.46
CA ARG A 52 -2.26 -13.57 7.64
C ARG A 52 -2.21 -13.05 6.20
N VAL A 53 -1.02 -12.71 5.72
CA VAL A 53 -0.81 -12.04 4.44
C VAL A 53 -0.03 -12.92 3.48
N LEU A 54 -0.62 -13.22 2.32
CA LEU A 54 0.05 -13.88 1.21
C LEU A 54 0.61 -12.81 0.25
N VAL A 55 1.90 -12.86 -0.03
CA VAL A 55 2.51 -12.07 -1.10
C VAL A 55 2.80 -12.99 -2.28
N ALA A 56 1.90 -13.02 -3.23
CA ALA A 56 1.89 -13.94 -4.36
C ALA A 56 2.76 -13.45 -5.52
N CYS A 57 3.57 -14.34 -6.07
CA CYS A 57 4.53 -14.07 -7.15
C CYS A 57 5.58 -13.03 -6.73
N GLU A 58 6.09 -13.18 -5.53
CA GLU A 58 7.18 -12.37 -4.98
C GLU A 58 8.31 -13.25 -4.48
N PHE A 59 9.47 -13.16 -5.13
CA PHE A 59 10.71 -13.81 -4.68
C PHE A 59 11.61 -12.86 -3.88
N SER A 60 11.43 -11.53 -4.00
CA SER A 60 12.31 -10.55 -3.36
C SER A 60 12.15 -10.48 -1.83
N GLY A 61 10.96 -10.78 -1.32
CA GLY A 61 10.60 -10.67 0.09
C GLY A 61 10.34 -9.24 0.57
N ILE A 62 10.43 -8.23 -0.30
CA ILE A 62 10.32 -6.82 0.08
C ILE A 62 8.95 -6.49 0.70
N VAL A 63 7.86 -6.94 0.07
CA VAL A 63 6.50 -6.70 0.57
C VAL A 63 6.25 -7.58 1.80
N ARG A 64 6.62 -8.86 1.77
CA ARG A 64 6.54 -9.76 2.91
C ARG A 64 7.20 -9.15 4.14
N ASP A 65 8.45 -8.71 4.01
CA ASP A 65 9.23 -8.19 5.14
C ASP A 65 8.65 -6.89 5.70
N ALA A 66 8.04 -6.04 4.84
CA ALA A 66 7.34 -4.84 5.27
C ALA A 66 6.12 -5.17 6.16
N PHE A 67 5.32 -6.19 5.82
CA PHE A 67 4.21 -6.65 6.66
C PHE A 67 4.68 -7.33 7.95
N ILE A 68 5.75 -8.13 7.90
CA ILE A 68 6.36 -8.73 9.11
C ILE A 68 6.85 -7.64 10.07
N ALA A 69 7.48 -6.59 9.56
CA ALA A 69 7.93 -5.45 10.37
C ALA A 69 6.79 -4.72 11.08
N ARG A 70 5.55 -4.86 10.60
CA ARG A 70 4.32 -4.33 11.23
C ARG A 70 3.62 -5.35 12.13
N GLY A 71 4.23 -6.50 12.38
CA GLY A 71 3.69 -7.52 13.29
C GLY A 71 2.73 -8.54 12.67
N HIS A 72 2.52 -8.48 11.34
CA HIS A 72 1.65 -9.42 10.64
C HIS A 72 2.34 -10.75 10.35
N ASP A 73 1.54 -11.80 10.10
CA ASP A 73 2.00 -13.11 9.66
C ASP A 73 2.02 -13.13 8.12
N ALA A 74 3.17 -12.78 7.53
CA ALA A 74 3.29 -12.66 6.10
C ALA A 74 4.21 -13.76 5.51
N MET A 75 3.78 -14.32 4.38
CA MET A 75 4.51 -15.30 3.59
C MET A 75 4.56 -14.86 2.14
N SER A 76 5.74 -14.90 1.53
CA SER A 76 5.87 -14.74 0.08
C SER A 76 5.80 -16.10 -0.64
N CYS A 77 5.42 -16.07 -1.91
CA CYS A 77 5.35 -17.26 -2.76
C CYS A 77 5.81 -16.92 -4.17
N ASP A 78 6.72 -17.73 -4.71
CA ASP A 78 7.17 -17.65 -6.10
C ASP A 78 7.71 -19.02 -6.56
N LEU A 79 7.86 -19.21 -7.87
CA LEU A 79 8.57 -20.37 -8.43
C LEU A 79 10.09 -20.28 -8.21
N LEU A 80 10.61 -19.07 -7.98
CA LEU A 80 12.00 -18.80 -7.64
C LEU A 80 12.23 -18.86 -6.12
N PRO A 81 13.44 -19.22 -5.66
CA PRO A 81 13.80 -19.13 -4.26
C PRO A 81 13.83 -17.66 -3.79
N PRO A 82 13.66 -17.41 -2.48
CA PRO A 82 13.64 -16.05 -1.96
C PRO A 82 15.03 -15.41 -2.00
N GLU A 83 15.07 -14.08 -2.22
CA GLU A 83 16.31 -13.29 -2.15
C GLU A 83 16.66 -12.89 -0.72
N SER A 84 15.65 -12.76 0.17
CA SER A 84 15.86 -12.45 1.58
C SER A 84 15.37 -13.61 2.47
N PRO A 85 16.02 -13.87 3.61
CA PRO A 85 15.53 -14.85 4.57
C PRO A 85 14.13 -14.50 5.07
N GLY A 86 13.28 -15.52 5.29
CA GLY A 86 11.93 -15.32 5.83
C GLY A 86 10.93 -16.36 5.33
N PRO A 87 9.67 -16.32 5.79
CA PRO A 87 8.63 -17.24 5.35
C PRO A 87 8.40 -17.14 3.84
N HIS A 88 8.70 -18.23 3.13
CA HIS A 88 8.56 -18.28 1.68
C HIS A 88 8.16 -19.69 1.22
N TYR A 89 7.20 -19.77 0.33
CA TYR A 89 6.82 -20.99 -0.36
C TYR A 89 7.38 -20.98 -1.78
N THR A 90 8.32 -21.88 -2.07
CA THR A 90 8.85 -22.07 -3.44
C THR A 90 7.97 -23.07 -4.18
N GLY A 91 7.07 -22.57 -5.01
CA GLY A 91 6.10 -23.38 -5.73
C GLY A 91 4.98 -22.56 -6.37
N SER A 92 3.95 -23.25 -6.83
CA SER A 92 2.78 -22.58 -7.39
C SER A 92 1.95 -21.90 -6.32
N VAL A 93 1.57 -20.65 -6.54
CA VAL A 93 0.69 -19.91 -5.62
C VAL A 93 -0.67 -20.63 -5.43
N PHE A 94 -1.10 -21.40 -6.41
CA PHE A 94 -2.37 -22.15 -6.34
C PHE A 94 -2.35 -23.29 -5.33
N ASP A 95 -1.14 -23.77 -4.95
CA ASP A 95 -0.99 -24.82 -3.95
C ASP A 95 -1.37 -24.34 -2.54
N ILE A 96 -1.18 -23.02 -2.28
CA ILE A 96 -1.40 -22.40 -0.96
C ILE A 96 -2.46 -21.29 -0.98
N LEU A 97 -3.11 -21.05 -2.12
CA LEU A 97 -4.05 -19.93 -2.29
C LEU A 97 -5.24 -19.99 -1.32
N ASN A 98 -5.63 -21.20 -0.91
CA ASN A 98 -6.80 -21.45 -0.06
C ASN A 98 -6.45 -21.72 1.42
N ASP A 99 -5.23 -21.41 1.88
CA ASP A 99 -4.77 -21.71 3.24
C ASP A 99 -5.28 -20.72 4.30
N GLY A 100 -6.37 -19.99 4.02
CA GLY A 100 -7.04 -19.11 4.99
C GLY A 100 -6.32 -17.77 5.20
N TRP A 101 -5.92 -17.13 4.12
CA TRP A 101 -5.33 -15.79 4.13
C TRP A 101 -6.38 -14.70 4.35
N ASP A 102 -6.04 -13.70 5.17
CA ASP A 102 -6.89 -12.51 5.37
C ASP A 102 -6.70 -11.51 4.23
N MET A 103 -5.47 -11.44 3.70
CA MET A 103 -5.07 -10.52 2.63
C MET A 103 -4.11 -11.18 1.64
N MET A 104 -4.21 -10.78 0.38
CA MET A 104 -3.23 -11.12 -0.65
C MET A 104 -2.76 -9.87 -1.38
N ILE A 105 -1.43 -9.73 -1.52
CA ILE A 105 -0.78 -8.81 -2.45
C ILE A 105 -0.19 -9.67 -3.57
N ALA A 106 -0.65 -9.50 -4.80
CA ALA A 106 -0.27 -10.35 -5.91
C ALA A 106 0.45 -9.57 -7.02
N HIS A 107 1.58 -10.12 -7.49
CA HIS A 107 2.40 -9.57 -8.58
C HIS A 107 2.43 -10.54 -9.78
N PRO A 108 1.28 -10.80 -10.44
CA PRO A 108 1.23 -11.77 -11.53
C PRO A 108 2.19 -11.39 -12.66
N PRO A 109 2.78 -12.39 -13.36
CA PRO A 109 3.72 -12.15 -14.46
C PRO A 109 3.13 -11.24 -15.54
N CYS A 110 3.75 -10.09 -15.77
CA CYS A 110 3.28 -9.08 -16.73
C CYS A 110 3.74 -9.32 -18.18
N THR A 111 4.60 -10.31 -18.43
CA THR A 111 5.28 -10.55 -19.73
C THR A 111 4.32 -10.64 -20.91
N HIS A 112 3.10 -11.15 -20.70
CA HIS A 112 2.11 -11.32 -21.75
C HIS A 112 0.98 -10.26 -21.71
N LEU A 113 0.98 -9.39 -20.71
CA LEU A 113 -0.09 -8.45 -20.41
C LEU A 113 0.32 -6.98 -20.58
N ALA A 114 1.59 -6.63 -20.30
CA ALA A 114 2.07 -5.27 -20.29
C ALA A 114 2.19 -4.66 -21.69
N CYS A 115 1.81 -3.39 -21.83
CA CYS A 115 1.91 -2.63 -23.08
C CYS A 115 3.36 -2.55 -23.63
N SER A 116 4.37 -2.65 -22.79
CA SER A 116 5.78 -2.72 -23.23
C SER A 116 6.09 -3.93 -24.13
N GLY A 117 5.23 -4.95 -24.10
CA GLY A 117 5.31 -6.14 -24.94
C GLY A 117 4.30 -6.17 -26.09
N ALA A 118 3.63 -5.07 -26.40
CA ALA A 118 2.51 -5.02 -27.36
C ALA A 118 2.89 -5.47 -28.78
N ALA A 119 4.11 -5.19 -29.24
CA ALA A 119 4.60 -5.67 -30.54
C ALA A 119 4.53 -7.20 -30.73
N TRP A 120 4.43 -7.96 -29.65
CA TRP A 120 4.37 -9.41 -29.64
C TRP A 120 2.95 -9.95 -29.35
N PHE A 121 1.96 -9.12 -29.17
CA PHE A 121 0.60 -9.54 -28.74
C PHE A 121 -0.04 -10.51 -29.73
N GLU A 122 0.02 -10.22 -31.03
CA GLU A 122 -0.56 -11.12 -32.05
C GLU A 122 0.08 -12.52 -32.00
N LYS A 123 1.40 -12.62 -31.86
CA LYS A 123 2.07 -13.90 -31.70
C LYS A 123 1.67 -14.60 -30.39
N LYS A 124 1.52 -13.84 -29.30
CA LYS A 124 1.15 -14.36 -27.98
C LYS A 124 -0.31 -14.80 -27.93
N LYS A 125 -1.20 -14.16 -28.66
CA LYS A 125 -2.58 -14.60 -28.87
C LYS A 125 -2.64 -15.93 -29.61
N LYS A 126 -1.93 -16.03 -30.75
CA LYS A 126 -1.92 -17.23 -31.59
C LYS A 126 -1.39 -18.48 -30.86
N ASN A 127 -0.44 -18.34 -29.96
CA ASN A 127 0.15 -19.47 -29.22
C ASN A 127 -0.45 -19.67 -27.83
N GLY A 128 -1.55 -18.99 -27.47
CA GLY A 128 -2.27 -19.13 -26.20
C GLY A 128 -1.59 -18.49 -24.99
N LYS A 129 -0.36 -18.00 -25.09
CA LYS A 129 0.40 -17.46 -23.94
C LYS A 129 -0.23 -16.23 -23.32
N GLN A 130 -0.91 -15.41 -24.16
CA GLN A 130 -1.61 -14.24 -23.65
C GLN A 130 -2.84 -14.65 -22.83
N GLN A 131 -3.61 -15.62 -23.33
CA GLN A 131 -4.77 -16.14 -22.59
C GLN A 131 -4.36 -16.76 -21.26
N ASN A 132 -3.31 -17.58 -21.24
CA ASN A 132 -2.78 -18.14 -19.99
C ASN A 132 -2.40 -17.04 -18.97
N GLY A 133 -1.83 -15.93 -19.44
CA GLY A 133 -1.50 -14.78 -18.58
C GLY A 133 -2.76 -14.08 -18.03
N ILE A 134 -3.79 -13.92 -18.86
CA ILE A 134 -5.10 -13.39 -18.47
C ILE A 134 -5.74 -14.30 -17.42
N ASP A 135 -5.81 -15.60 -17.68
CA ASP A 135 -6.43 -16.58 -16.78
C ASP A 135 -5.73 -16.64 -15.43
N PHE A 136 -4.39 -16.56 -15.43
CA PHE A 136 -3.59 -16.50 -14.21
C PHE A 136 -3.91 -15.23 -13.39
N PHE A 137 -3.92 -14.07 -14.04
CA PHE A 137 -4.28 -12.81 -13.41
C PHE A 137 -5.68 -12.87 -12.78
N MET A 138 -6.67 -13.35 -13.54
CA MET A 138 -8.06 -13.43 -13.08
C MET A 138 -8.23 -14.39 -11.91
N LYS A 139 -7.57 -15.55 -11.92
CA LYS A 139 -7.60 -16.50 -10.80
C LYS A 139 -7.12 -15.87 -9.49
N LEU A 140 -6.10 -15.00 -9.53
CA LEU A 140 -5.65 -14.27 -8.34
C LEU A 140 -6.61 -13.16 -7.96
N ALA A 141 -7.10 -12.39 -8.93
CA ALA A 141 -8.00 -11.27 -8.68
C ALA A 141 -9.37 -11.70 -8.09
N GLU A 142 -9.82 -12.89 -8.45
CA GLU A 142 -11.11 -13.48 -8.03
C GLU A 142 -10.97 -14.49 -6.88
N ALA A 143 -9.79 -14.64 -6.29
CA ALA A 143 -9.57 -15.57 -5.19
C ALA A 143 -10.52 -15.31 -4.00
N SER A 144 -10.84 -16.38 -3.25
CA SER A 144 -11.73 -16.34 -2.09
C SER A 144 -11.03 -15.75 -0.86
N ILE A 145 -10.25 -14.68 -1.06
CA ILE A 145 -9.56 -13.93 -0.01
C ILE A 145 -10.30 -12.59 0.17
N ASN A 146 -10.44 -12.14 1.41
CA ASN A 146 -11.24 -10.96 1.71
C ASN A 146 -10.62 -9.68 1.15
N LYS A 147 -9.34 -9.44 1.40
CA LYS A 147 -8.60 -8.26 0.94
C LYS A 147 -7.61 -8.65 -0.15
N ILE A 148 -7.71 -8.08 -1.33
CA ILE A 148 -6.78 -8.38 -2.43
C ILE A 148 -6.29 -7.09 -3.08
N CYS A 149 -4.99 -7.02 -3.32
CA CYS A 149 -4.36 -6.09 -4.24
C CYS A 149 -3.66 -6.88 -5.35
N VAL A 150 -4.04 -6.65 -6.61
CA VAL A 150 -3.27 -7.15 -7.75
C VAL A 150 -2.49 -6.00 -8.36
N GLU A 151 -1.17 -6.14 -8.41
CA GLU A 151 -0.24 -5.16 -8.99
C GLU A 151 0.20 -5.63 -10.38
N ASN A 152 0.13 -4.74 -11.36
CA ASN A 152 0.71 -4.99 -12.68
C ASN A 152 1.04 -3.65 -13.37
N PRO A 153 1.99 -3.59 -14.29
CA PRO A 153 2.21 -2.39 -15.10
C PRO A 153 1.02 -2.14 -16.03
N VAL A 154 0.97 -0.94 -16.63
CA VAL A 154 -0.04 -0.60 -17.65
C VAL A 154 -0.06 -1.67 -18.75
N GLY A 155 -1.23 -2.24 -18.98
CA GLY A 155 -1.40 -3.37 -19.88
C GLY A 155 -2.86 -3.62 -20.28
N ILE A 156 -3.06 -4.76 -20.93
CA ILE A 156 -4.35 -5.12 -21.51
C ILE A 156 -5.46 -5.35 -20.48
N MET A 157 -5.13 -5.68 -19.23
CA MET A 157 -6.11 -5.96 -18.19
C MET A 157 -7.01 -4.76 -17.89
N SER A 158 -6.49 -3.53 -18.07
CA SER A 158 -7.28 -2.30 -17.93
C SER A 158 -8.42 -2.19 -18.95
N SER A 159 -8.31 -2.85 -20.09
CA SER A 159 -9.33 -2.86 -21.16
C SER A 159 -10.13 -4.15 -21.18
N LEU A 160 -9.53 -5.29 -20.84
CA LEU A 160 -10.19 -6.60 -20.94
C LEU A 160 -11.05 -6.92 -19.71
N TRP A 161 -10.67 -6.42 -18.55
CA TRP A 161 -11.39 -6.67 -17.31
C TRP A 161 -12.01 -5.39 -16.76
N ARG A 162 -11.22 -4.55 -16.09
CA ARG A 162 -11.67 -3.25 -15.58
C ARG A 162 -10.51 -2.27 -15.42
N THR A 163 -10.80 -0.99 -15.38
CA THR A 163 -9.80 0.03 -15.05
C THR A 163 -9.21 -0.24 -13.65
N PRO A 164 -7.91 -0.01 -13.43
CA PRO A 164 -7.32 -0.12 -12.11
C PRO A 164 -7.95 0.89 -11.15
N ASP A 165 -8.08 0.52 -9.87
CA ASP A 165 -8.61 1.41 -8.85
C ASP A 165 -7.65 2.57 -8.56
N GLN A 166 -6.34 2.31 -8.74
CA GLN A 166 -5.30 3.31 -8.55
C GLN A 166 -4.12 3.08 -9.49
N ILE A 167 -3.53 4.16 -9.95
CA ILE A 167 -2.24 4.17 -10.67
C ILE A 167 -1.25 4.92 -9.80
N ILE A 168 -0.10 4.30 -9.53
CA ILE A 168 0.93 4.82 -8.64
C ILE A 168 2.29 4.90 -9.33
N GLN A 169 3.18 5.67 -8.71
CA GLN A 169 4.59 5.75 -9.06
C GLN A 169 5.44 5.54 -7.80
N PRO A 170 6.63 4.93 -7.89
CA PRO A 170 7.51 4.77 -6.73
C PRO A 170 7.85 6.10 -6.04
N TYR A 171 8.06 7.17 -6.80
CA TYR A 171 8.39 8.48 -6.23
C TYR A 171 7.24 9.11 -5.42
N TYR A 172 6.00 8.63 -5.54
CA TYR A 172 4.92 9.02 -4.62
C TYR A 172 5.16 8.55 -3.18
N PHE A 173 6.02 7.55 -3.00
CA PHE A 173 6.30 6.89 -1.73
C PHE A 173 7.76 7.04 -1.28
N GLY A 174 8.51 7.96 -1.90
CA GLY A 174 9.87 8.29 -1.50
C GLY A 174 10.98 7.54 -2.22
N ASP A 175 10.66 6.65 -3.15
CA ASP A 175 11.66 6.01 -4.02
C ASP A 175 11.94 6.89 -5.24
N GLU A 176 13.20 7.17 -5.56
CA GLU A 176 13.60 8.05 -6.67
C GLU A 176 13.51 7.35 -8.03
N TYR A 177 12.31 6.77 -8.34
CA TYR A 177 12.10 5.97 -9.54
C TYR A 177 10.74 6.27 -10.19
N GLN A 178 10.68 6.11 -11.52
CA GLN A 178 9.45 6.19 -12.31
C GLN A 178 9.11 4.82 -12.88
N LYS A 179 8.09 4.18 -12.35
CA LYS A 179 7.53 2.92 -12.86
C LYS A 179 6.01 2.97 -12.67
N THR A 180 5.30 3.30 -13.74
CA THR A 180 3.83 3.35 -13.69
C THR A 180 3.28 1.97 -13.34
N THR A 181 2.60 1.90 -12.23
CA THR A 181 2.08 0.67 -11.63
C THR A 181 0.59 0.80 -11.40
N CYS A 182 -0.18 -0.17 -11.87
CA CYS A 182 -1.62 -0.25 -11.71
C CYS A 182 -1.96 -1.17 -10.53
N LEU A 183 -2.90 -0.75 -9.70
CA LEU A 183 -3.43 -1.53 -8.58
C LEU A 183 -4.92 -1.79 -8.80
N TRP A 184 -5.31 -3.06 -8.76
CA TRP A 184 -6.70 -3.50 -8.69
C TRP A 184 -6.98 -3.99 -7.28
N LEU A 185 -7.93 -3.33 -6.62
CA LEU A 185 -8.19 -3.50 -5.19
C LEU A 185 -9.54 -4.20 -4.96
N LYS A 186 -9.57 -5.12 -3.99
CA LYS A 186 -10.79 -5.72 -3.43
C LYS A 186 -10.76 -5.48 -1.92
N ASN A 187 -11.74 -4.76 -1.39
CA ASN A 187 -11.88 -4.42 0.03
C ASN A 187 -10.63 -3.74 0.64
N LEU A 188 -9.90 -3.00 -0.17
CA LEU A 188 -8.75 -2.18 0.22
C LEU A 188 -8.98 -0.73 -0.19
N LEU A 189 -8.52 0.20 0.63
CA LEU A 189 -8.54 1.63 0.30
C LEU A 189 -7.36 1.97 -0.63
N LYS A 190 -7.53 3.02 -1.43
CA LYS A 190 -6.42 3.57 -2.22
C LYS A 190 -5.29 4.02 -1.28
N LEU A 191 -4.05 3.73 -1.66
CA LEU A 191 -2.88 4.18 -0.91
C LEU A 191 -2.79 5.70 -0.91
N LYS A 192 -2.67 6.28 0.27
CA LYS A 192 -2.31 7.69 0.43
C LYS A 192 -0.80 7.80 0.23
N HIS A 193 -0.38 8.78 -0.53
CA HIS A 193 1.02 9.05 -0.81
C HIS A 193 1.39 10.48 -0.42
N ILE A 194 2.68 10.78 -0.38
CA ILE A 194 3.17 12.14 -0.21
C ILE A 194 2.63 12.97 -1.38
N LYS A 195 2.07 14.14 -1.11
CA LYS A 195 1.60 15.04 -2.16
C LYS A 195 2.76 15.37 -3.09
N VAL A 196 2.56 15.06 -4.36
CA VAL A 196 3.52 15.37 -5.42
C VAL A 196 3.04 16.65 -6.09
N ASP A 197 3.92 17.64 -6.15
CA ASP A 197 3.71 18.89 -6.88
C ASP A 197 2.41 19.61 -6.51
N ASP A 198 2.28 20.06 -5.25
CA ASP A 198 1.41 21.19 -4.98
C ASP A 198 2.08 22.43 -5.60
N LEU A 199 1.39 23.07 -6.54
CA LEU A 199 1.90 24.23 -7.30
C LEU A 199 2.36 25.37 -6.35
N PHE A 200 1.93 25.36 -5.11
CA PHE A 200 2.19 26.37 -4.09
C PHE A 200 3.17 25.92 -3.01
N ASP A 201 3.50 24.64 -2.89
CA ASP A 201 4.40 24.11 -1.87
C ASP A 201 5.74 23.67 -2.46
N LYS A 202 6.67 24.61 -2.56
CA LYS A 202 8.05 24.37 -3.04
C LYS A 202 8.84 23.38 -2.17
N ALA A 203 8.37 23.05 -0.97
CA ALA A 203 9.04 22.13 -0.04
C ALA A 203 8.82 20.65 -0.38
N THR A 204 7.87 20.33 -1.26
CA THR A 204 7.51 18.96 -1.62
C THR A 204 8.02 18.50 -2.98
N HIS A 205 9.13 19.07 -3.47
CA HIS A 205 9.74 18.57 -4.68
C HIS A 205 10.22 17.13 -4.52
N VAL A 206 9.48 16.19 -5.09
CA VAL A 206 9.84 14.78 -5.07
C VAL A 206 10.79 14.47 -6.21
N ASN A 207 11.97 13.94 -5.89
CA ASN A 207 12.91 13.48 -6.88
C ASN A 207 12.31 12.29 -7.65
N LYS A 208 12.10 12.48 -8.97
CA LYS A 208 11.52 11.45 -9.86
C LYS A 208 12.60 10.50 -10.42
N GLY A 209 13.84 10.63 -9.96
CA GLY A 209 14.98 9.88 -10.46
C GLY A 209 15.59 10.46 -11.76
N GLU A 210 16.76 9.97 -12.08
CA GLU A 210 17.51 10.44 -13.26
C GLU A 210 16.86 9.98 -14.57
N MET A 211 16.91 10.86 -15.57
CA MET A 211 16.45 10.61 -16.94
C MET A 211 17.62 10.58 -17.91
N ILE A 212 17.58 9.62 -18.84
CA ILE A 212 18.56 9.55 -19.95
C ILE A 212 17.90 10.02 -21.23
N LYS A 213 18.56 10.91 -21.95
CA LYS A 213 18.18 11.33 -23.30
C LYS A 213 19.10 10.64 -24.31
N TYR A 214 18.54 9.89 -25.23
CA TYR A 214 19.25 9.24 -26.33
C TYR A 214 19.46 10.20 -27.51
N ALA A 215 20.44 9.89 -28.40
CA ALA A 215 20.68 10.65 -29.62
C ALA A 215 19.43 10.76 -30.53
N SER A 216 18.54 9.78 -30.47
CA SER A 216 17.24 9.79 -31.18
C SER A 216 16.22 10.78 -30.59
N GLY A 217 16.56 11.54 -29.55
CA GLY A 217 15.66 12.42 -28.82
C GLY A 217 14.74 11.71 -27.81
N LYS A 218 14.75 10.38 -27.75
CA LYS A 218 13.95 9.61 -26.78
C LYS A 218 14.48 9.82 -25.36
N VAL A 219 13.57 10.11 -24.44
CA VAL A 219 13.88 10.26 -23.01
C VAL A 219 13.25 9.11 -22.24
N MET A 220 13.98 8.52 -21.29
CA MET A 220 13.46 7.48 -20.41
C MET A 220 14.16 7.48 -19.05
N PRO A 221 13.55 6.92 -17.99
CA PRO A 221 14.21 6.77 -16.70
C PRO A 221 15.50 5.96 -16.81
N LYS A 222 16.57 6.43 -16.18
CA LYS A 222 17.90 5.79 -16.19
C LYS A 222 17.84 4.36 -15.71
N TRP A 223 17.20 4.10 -14.58
CA TRP A 223 17.06 2.76 -14.02
C TRP A 223 16.36 1.78 -14.99
N TYR A 224 15.38 2.28 -15.77
CA TYR A 224 14.68 1.48 -16.76
C TYR A 224 15.59 1.12 -17.94
N ALA A 225 16.44 2.09 -18.36
CA ALA A 225 17.42 1.86 -19.40
C ALA A 225 18.49 0.85 -18.98
N GLU A 226 19.02 0.97 -17.77
CA GLU A 226 20.03 0.09 -17.18
C GLU A 226 19.52 -1.30 -16.86
N SER A 227 18.25 -1.42 -16.44
CA SER A 227 17.60 -2.71 -16.19
C SER A 227 17.04 -3.38 -17.46
N ARG A 228 17.32 -2.83 -18.64
CA ARG A 228 16.84 -3.38 -19.91
C ARG A 228 17.38 -4.78 -20.13
N GLY A 229 16.49 -5.74 -20.42
CA GLY A 229 16.84 -7.15 -20.52
C GLY A 229 16.93 -7.89 -19.19
N ASN A 230 16.96 -7.19 -18.06
CA ASN A 230 16.94 -7.79 -16.73
C ASN A 230 15.52 -7.77 -16.15
N GLY A 231 14.73 -8.78 -16.51
CA GLY A 231 13.35 -8.94 -16.00
C GLY A 231 13.30 -9.12 -14.50
N HIS A 232 14.32 -9.72 -13.91
CA HIS A 232 14.43 -9.98 -12.48
C HIS A 232 14.51 -8.68 -11.67
N LEU A 233 15.39 -7.73 -12.03
CA LEU A 233 15.43 -6.42 -11.38
C LEU A 233 14.13 -5.62 -11.55
N ARG A 234 13.48 -5.77 -12.70
CA ARG A 234 12.26 -5.03 -13.04
C ARG A 234 11.01 -5.56 -12.35
N SER A 235 11.02 -6.80 -11.88
CA SER A 235 9.89 -7.42 -11.19
C SER A 235 9.83 -7.09 -9.69
N ARG A 236 10.92 -6.63 -9.10
CA ARG A 236 10.95 -6.24 -7.69
C ARG A 236 9.99 -5.07 -7.41
N THR A 237 9.34 -5.12 -6.26
CA THR A 237 8.57 -3.99 -5.72
C THR A 237 9.52 -2.98 -5.08
N PHE A 238 9.15 -1.70 -5.08
CA PHE A 238 9.90 -0.64 -4.44
C PHE A 238 9.60 -0.56 -2.94
N GLN A 239 10.63 -0.23 -2.14
CA GLN A 239 10.55 -0.23 -0.68
C GLN A 239 9.47 0.73 -0.15
N GLY A 240 9.36 1.93 -0.70
CA GLY A 240 8.36 2.91 -0.28
C GLY A 240 6.93 2.45 -0.54
N ILE A 241 6.70 1.76 -1.68
CA ILE A 241 5.38 1.15 -1.99
C ILE A 241 5.06 0.05 -0.99
N ALA A 242 6.01 -0.88 -0.74
CA ALA A 242 5.83 -1.98 0.19
C ALA A 242 5.53 -1.48 1.62
N LYS A 243 6.28 -0.48 2.07
CA LYS A 243 6.07 0.19 3.36
C LYS A 243 4.67 0.80 3.44
N ALA A 244 4.24 1.55 2.41
CA ALA A 244 2.92 2.17 2.37
C ALA A 244 1.78 1.12 2.38
N MET A 245 1.95 -0.02 1.69
CA MET A 245 1.00 -1.13 1.72
C MET A 245 0.88 -1.70 3.14
N ALA A 246 2.00 -1.97 3.82
CA ALA A 246 2.01 -2.53 5.15
C ALA A 246 1.48 -1.54 6.21
N GLU A 247 1.75 -0.24 6.08
CA GLU A 247 1.28 0.79 7.02
C GLU A 247 -0.20 1.11 6.89
N GLN A 248 -0.79 0.98 5.70
CA GLN A 248 -2.14 1.45 5.43
C GLN A 248 -3.17 0.33 5.29
N TRP A 249 -2.73 -0.89 5.06
CA TRP A 249 -3.61 -2.05 4.87
C TRP A 249 -3.45 -3.11 5.96
N GLY A 250 -2.31 -3.09 6.67
CA GLY A 250 -1.99 -3.96 7.78
C GLY A 250 -2.69 -3.63 9.11
#